data_45a0bae922883d154e005ad98fdff739
#
_entry.id   45a0bae922883d154e005ad98fdff739
#
_cell.length_a   1.000
_cell.length_b   1.000
_cell.length_c   1.000
_cell.angle_alpha   90.00
_cell.angle_beta   90.00
_cell.angle_gamma   90.00
#
_symmetry.space_group_name_H-M   'P 1'
#
loop_
_entity.id
_entity.type
_entity.pdbx_description
1 polymer ?
#
loop_
_entity_poly.entity_id
_entity_poly.type
_entity_poly.pdbx_seq_one_letter_code
_entity_poly.pdbx_strand_id
1 'polypeptide(L)'
;MYKGVILSVLASLTFGVLYFYTEFLKPLDSEQTFAWRMLSTLPFLTLFMWWSGDLSRVAEIFKRLLQKPQLILWLIISSFLCTTQLWLFLWGPINGRGLEVSLGYFLLPLVMVLVGCVLYKEKLSYWQIAAVVLAVIGVSHEIWRMGQIAWETAYVAVAYPLYFFLRRVFKTDHLGGFWWDLACVIPVAIYLAAFHSNSFAVIAHFPHLIWAVIGLGFLSCLGLGSYMLASRYLPFVIFGLLSYLEPVLLAFASMVLGERISADEWLTYVPIWLAVLLLVLEGSLHLIQQQRKQRALAQNVAALEERLEDKSPK
;
A
#
# COMPACT_ATOMS: atom_id res chain seq x y z
N MET A 1 8.31 -9.60 -10.69
CA MET A 1 8.73 -9.47 -9.29
C MET A 1 9.51 -8.18 -9.00
N TYR A 2 10.64 -7.90 -9.64
CA TYR A 2 11.47 -6.72 -9.36
C TYR A 2 10.68 -5.38 -9.37
N LYS A 3 9.89 -5.13 -10.41
CA LYS A 3 9.02 -3.93 -10.48
C LYS A 3 8.07 -3.82 -9.28
N GLY A 4 7.49 -4.93 -8.84
CA GLY A 4 6.57 -4.94 -7.70
C GLY A 4 7.27 -4.61 -6.38
N VAL A 5 8.50 -5.12 -6.16
CA VAL A 5 9.29 -4.79 -4.97
C VAL A 5 9.64 -3.31 -4.93
N ILE A 6 10.12 -2.73 -6.04
CA ILE A 6 10.43 -1.29 -6.12
C ILE A 6 9.18 -0.46 -5.82
N LEU A 7 8.03 -0.82 -6.41
CA LEU A 7 6.78 -0.10 -6.18
C LEU A 7 6.31 -0.21 -4.72
N SER A 8 6.48 -1.38 -4.08
CA SER A 8 6.15 -1.56 -2.66
C SER A 8 7.04 -0.70 -1.77
N VAL A 9 8.35 -0.68 -2.02
CA VAL A 9 9.30 0.17 -1.28
C VAL A 9 8.99 1.65 -1.50
N LEU A 10 8.73 2.07 -2.75
CA LEU A 10 8.34 3.45 -3.07
C LEU A 10 7.05 3.85 -2.34
N ALA A 11 6.06 2.97 -2.30
CA ALA A 11 4.82 3.20 -1.57
C ALA A 11 5.08 3.43 -0.08
N SER A 12 5.85 2.53 0.57
CA SER A 12 6.17 2.64 1.99
C SER A 12 6.95 3.92 2.32
N LEU A 13 7.94 4.29 1.49
CA LEU A 13 8.66 5.57 1.64
C LEU A 13 7.72 6.77 1.51
N THR A 14 6.81 6.73 0.53
CA THR A 14 5.85 7.81 0.31
C THR A 14 4.86 7.92 1.48
N PHE A 15 4.42 6.81 2.07
CA PHE A 15 3.56 6.83 3.25
C PHE A 15 4.31 7.38 4.48
N GLY A 16 5.59 7.07 4.63
CA GLY A 16 6.45 7.70 5.65
C GLY A 16 6.53 9.22 5.47
N VAL A 17 6.71 9.70 4.23
CA VAL A 17 6.68 11.15 3.93
C VAL A 17 5.30 11.74 4.21
N LEU A 18 4.22 11.06 3.83
CA LEU A 18 2.85 11.50 4.11
C LEU A 18 2.57 11.66 5.60
N TYR A 19 3.17 10.84 6.45
CA TYR A 19 3.05 10.96 7.90
C TYR A 19 3.54 12.33 8.39
N PHE A 20 4.75 12.75 7.98
CA PHE A 20 5.26 14.10 8.29
C PHE A 20 4.43 15.20 7.62
N TYR A 21 3.91 14.93 6.44
CA TYR A 21 3.17 15.90 5.65
C TYR A 21 1.87 16.35 6.31
N THR A 22 1.31 15.53 7.22
CA THR A 22 0.09 15.88 7.96
C THR A 22 0.24 17.15 8.80
N GLU A 23 1.46 17.49 9.26
CA GLU A 23 1.72 18.73 9.99
C GLU A 23 1.44 19.99 9.15
N PHE A 24 1.70 19.93 7.83
CA PHE A 24 1.43 21.04 6.91
C PHE A 24 -0.06 21.24 6.60
N LEU A 25 -0.90 20.27 6.96
CA LEU A 25 -2.33 20.31 6.74
C LEU A 25 -3.11 20.95 7.91
N LYS A 26 -2.44 21.24 9.03
CA LYS A 26 -3.07 21.98 10.13
C LYS A 26 -3.48 23.39 9.67
N PRO A 27 -4.70 23.89 9.99
CA PRO A 27 -5.62 23.38 11.00
C PRO A 27 -6.76 22.46 10.48
N LEU A 28 -6.61 21.77 9.34
CA LEU A 28 -7.64 20.84 8.89
C LEU A 28 -7.78 19.67 9.86
N ASP A 29 -9.02 19.29 10.16
CA ASP A 29 -9.32 18.08 10.93
C ASP A 29 -9.18 16.80 10.09
N SER A 30 -9.44 15.62 10.69
CA SER A 30 -9.31 14.31 10.03
C SER A 30 -10.27 14.15 8.85
N GLU A 31 -11.50 14.63 8.97
CA GLU A 31 -12.54 14.48 7.96
C GLU A 31 -12.30 15.45 6.79
N GLN A 32 -11.89 16.68 7.09
CA GLN A 32 -11.45 17.66 6.09
C GLN A 32 -10.24 17.13 5.32
N THR A 33 -9.23 16.66 6.02
CA THR A 33 -8.02 16.10 5.41
C THR A 33 -8.34 14.90 4.55
N PHE A 34 -9.20 13.98 5.01
CA PHE A 34 -9.66 12.85 4.22
C PHE A 34 -10.41 13.31 2.95
N ALA A 35 -11.36 14.23 3.10
CA ALA A 35 -12.12 14.75 1.97
C ALA A 35 -11.21 15.37 0.91
N TRP A 36 -10.31 16.27 1.30
CA TRP A 36 -9.35 16.88 0.39
C TRP A 36 -8.35 15.90 -0.20
N ARG A 37 -7.95 14.88 0.55
CA ARG A 37 -7.11 13.78 0.04
C ARG A 37 -7.80 13.05 -1.11
N MET A 38 -9.09 12.69 -0.97
CA MET A 38 -9.84 12.02 -2.04
C MET A 38 -10.02 12.93 -3.25
N LEU A 39 -10.43 14.18 -3.03
CA LEU A 39 -10.67 15.18 -4.08
C LEU A 39 -9.40 15.52 -4.87
N SER A 40 -8.25 15.59 -4.22
CA SER A 40 -6.98 15.92 -4.87
C SER A 40 -6.30 14.69 -5.48
N THR A 41 -6.41 13.50 -4.90
CA THR A 41 -5.77 12.29 -5.41
C THR A 41 -6.35 11.86 -6.77
N LEU A 42 -7.67 11.94 -6.95
CA LEU A 42 -8.33 11.49 -8.18
C LEU A 42 -7.84 12.25 -9.45
N PRO A 43 -7.72 13.59 -9.46
CA PRO A 43 -7.15 14.32 -10.59
C PRO A 43 -5.71 13.90 -10.92
N PHE A 44 -4.84 13.74 -9.91
CA PHE A 44 -3.47 13.30 -10.12
C PHE A 44 -3.40 11.88 -10.68
N LEU A 45 -4.24 10.97 -10.17
CA LEU A 45 -4.35 9.61 -10.69
C LEU A 45 -4.85 9.62 -12.14
N THR A 46 -5.84 10.45 -12.46
CA THR A 46 -6.37 10.59 -13.82
C THR A 46 -5.30 11.12 -14.78
N LEU A 47 -4.55 12.14 -14.37
CA LEU A 47 -3.46 12.71 -15.15
C LEU A 47 -2.34 11.67 -15.38
N PHE A 48 -1.96 10.94 -14.35
CA PHE A 48 -0.97 9.86 -14.46
C PHE A 48 -1.44 8.77 -15.43
N MET A 49 -2.70 8.32 -15.32
CA MET A 49 -3.27 7.30 -16.20
C MET A 49 -3.42 7.78 -17.65
N TRP A 50 -3.70 9.08 -17.84
CA TRP A 50 -3.73 9.68 -19.18
C TRP A 50 -2.34 9.66 -19.81
N TRP A 51 -1.32 10.06 -19.04
CA TRP A 51 0.07 10.07 -19.52
C TRP A 51 0.62 8.65 -19.77
N SER A 52 0.28 7.66 -18.94
CA SER A 52 0.70 6.26 -19.08
C SER A 52 -0.08 5.47 -20.12
N GLY A 53 -1.17 6.04 -20.69
CA GLY A 53 -2.06 5.34 -21.63
C GLY A 53 -3.03 4.33 -20.98
N ASP A 54 -3.07 4.28 -19.65
CA ASP A 54 -3.89 3.31 -18.90
C ASP A 54 -5.35 3.79 -18.68
N LEU A 55 -5.73 4.97 -19.18
CA LEU A 55 -7.07 5.54 -19.02
C LEU A 55 -8.16 4.66 -19.68
N SER A 56 -7.80 3.91 -20.71
CA SER A 56 -8.66 2.90 -21.35
C SER A 56 -9.22 1.87 -20.37
N ARG A 57 -8.50 1.56 -19.29
CA ARG A 57 -8.93 0.62 -18.23
C ARG A 57 -10.12 1.13 -17.43
N VAL A 58 -10.27 2.46 -17.29
CA VAL A 58 -11.45 3.07 -16.66
C VAL A 58 -12.68 2.82 -17.54
N ALA A 59 -12.55 3.06 -18.86
CA ALA A 59 -13.62 2.79 -19.81
C ALA A 59 -13.95 1.29 -19.94
N GLU A 60 -12.94 0.42 -19.81
CA GLU A 60 -13.16 -1.04 -19.78
C GLU A 60 -14.05 -1.46 -18.62
N ILE A 61 -13.76 -0.99 -17.41
CA ILE A 61 -14.60 -1.29 -16.22
C ILE A 61 -16.00 -0.73 -16.43
N PHE A 62 -16.15 0.49 -16.94
CA PHE A 62 -17.46 1.08 -17.21
C PHE A 62 -18.29 0.20 -18.18
N LYS A 63 -17.69 -0.26 -19.27
CA LYS A 63 -18.36 -1.19 -20.19
C LYS A 63 -18.74 -2.50 -19.50
N ARG A 64 -17.89 -3.04 -18.64
CA ARG A 64 -18.19 -4.25 -17.86
C ARG A 64 -19.34 -4.05 -16.88
N LEU A 65 -19.44 -2.87 -16.24
CA LEU A 65 -20.55 -2.51 -15.35
C LEU A 65 -21.89 -2.47 -16.11
N LEU A 66 -21.90 -1.91 -17.32
CA LEU A 66 -23.10 -1.89 -18.17
C LEU A 66 -23.54 -3.30 -18.61
N GLN A 67 -22.59 -4.20 -18.85
CA GLN A 67 -22.88 -5.57 -19.28
C GLN A 67 -23.28 -6.48 -18.11
N LYS A 68 -22.73 -6.22 -16.91
CA LYS A 68 -22.92 -7.03 -15.70
C LYS A 68 -23.20 -6.13 -14.50
N PRO A 69 -24.44 -5.68 -14.30
CA PRO A 69 -24.78 -4.74 -13.21
C PRO A 69 -24.42 -5.23 -11.81
N GLN A 70 -24.33 -6.54 -11.60
CA GLN A 70 -23.89 -7.16 -10.34
C GLN A 70 -22.48 -6.71 -9.91
N LEU A 71 -21.61 -6.31 -10.86
CA LEU A 71 -20.29 -5.78 -10.56
C LEU A 71 -20.35 -4.42 -9.83
N ILE A 72 -21.44 -3.69 -9.93
CA ILE A 72 -21.64 -2.42 -9.20
C ILE A 72 -21.56 -2.65 -7.69
N LEU A 73 -22.24 -3.70 -7.19
CA LEU A 73 -22.20 -4.04 -5.77
C LEU A 73 -20.76 -4.30 -5.30
N TRP A 74 -20.00 -5.08 -6.08
CA TRP A 74 -18.61 -5.38 -5.74
C TRP A 74 -17.69 -4.17 -5.81
N LEU A 75 -17.96 -3.26 -6.74
CA LEU A 75 -17.24 -1.99 -6.83
C LEU A 75 -17.53 -1.11 -5.61
N ILE A 76 -18.79 -1.03 -5.16
CA ILE A 76 -19.17 -0.28 -3.96
C ILE A 76 -18.51 -0.89 -2.72
N ILE A 77 -18.49 -2.23 -2.58
CA ILE A 77 -17.83 -2.92 -1.47
C ILE A 77 -16.31 -2.65 -1.51
N SER A 78 -15.69 -2.75 -2.68
CA SER A 78 -14.26 -2.48 -2.87
C SER A 78 -13.93 -1.03 -2.49
N SER A 79 -14.69 -0.07 -2.99
CA SER A 79 -14.55 1.35 -2.67
C SER A 79 -14.72 1.60 -1.17
N PHE A 80 -15.74 1.04 -0.55
CA PHE A 80 -15.97 1.15 0.89
C PHE A 80 -14.78 0.60 1.70
N LEU A 81 -14.31 -0.60 1.40
CA LEU A 81 -13.16 -1.20 2.09
C LEU A 81 -11.89 -0.37 1.93
N CYS A 82 -11.61 0.13 0.74
CA CYS A 82 -10.43 0.96 0.49
C CYS A 82 -10.52 2.31 1.22
N THR A 83 -11.63 3.00 1.04
CA THR A 83 -11.75 4.39 1.50
C THR A 83 -11.94 4.50 3.02
N THR A 84 -12.61 3.54 3.65
CA THR A 84 -12.69 3.48 5.12
C THR A 84 -11.34 3.18 5.77
N GLN A 85 -10.47 2.41 5.13
CA GLN A 85 -9.08 2.24 5.58
C GLN A 85 -8.31 3.56 5.52
N LEU A 86 -8.46 4.31 4.41
CA LEU A 86 -7.80 5.60 4.25
C LEU A 86 -8.33 6.65 5.24
N TRP A 87 -9.60 6.58 5.58
CA TRP A 87 -10.22 7.42 6.61
C TRP A 87 -9.72 7.03 8.00
N LEU A 88 -9.74 5.75 8.34
CA LEU A 88 -9.36 5.24 9.66
C LEU A 88 -7.89 5.54 9.98
N PHE A 89 -7.01 5.53 8.97
CA PHE A 89 -5.61 5.93 9.08
C PHE A 89 -5.43 7.37 9.60
N LEU A 90 -6.31 8.29 9.19
CA LEU A 90 -6.30 9.68 9.64
C LEU A 90 -7.10 9.88 10.94
N TRP A 91 -8.26 9.23 11.03
CA TRP A 91 -9.19 9.38 12.13
C TRP A 91 -8.63 8.80 13.45
N GLY A 92 -7.97 7.64 13.39
CA GLY A 92 -7.48 6.94 14.58
C GLY A 92 -6.57 7.80 15.46
N PRO A 93 -5.43 8.32 14.96
CA PRO A 93 -4.53 9.15 15.76
C PRO A 93 -5.20 10.40 16.32
N ILE A 94 -6.04 11.08 15.53
CA ILE A 94 -6.71 12.32 15.94
C ILE A 94 -7.73 12.07 17.07
N ASN A 95 -8.37 10.90 17.07
CA ASN A 95 -9.38 10.53 18.08
C ASN A 95 -8.83 9.69 19.24
N GLY A 96 -7.50 9.65 19.41
CA GLY A 96 -6.87 8.90 20.50
C GLY A 96 -6.94 7.37 20.35
N ARG A 97 -7.21 6.88 19.12
CA ARG A 97 -7.31 5.46 18.76
C ARG A 97 -6.15 5.01 17.86
N GLY A 98 -5.07 5.79 17.88
CA GLY A 98 -3.91 5.56 17.01
C GLY A 98 -3.21 4.22 17.26
N LEU A 99 -3.11 3.79 18.53
CA LEU A 99 -2.47 2.53 18.89
C LEU A 99 -3.25 1.33 18.38
N GLU A 100 -4.60 1.34 18.49
CA GLU A 100 -5.46 0.27 18.01
C GLU A 100 -5.42 0.13 16.50
N VAL A 101 -5.40 1.26 15.79
CA VAL A 101 -5.24 1.29 14.33
C VAL A 101 -3.85 0.78 13.94
N SER A 102 -2.79 1.20 14.62
CA SER A 102 -1.41 0.75 14.39
C SER A 102 -1.28 -0.76 14.58
N LEU A 103 -1.88 -1.33 15.62
CA LEU A 103 -1.87 -2.77 15.83
C LEU A 103 -2.54 -3.51 14.67
N GLY A 104 -3.60 -2.94 14.10
CA GLY A 104 -4.21 -3.46 12.88
C GLY A 104 -3.25 -3.52 11.69
N TYR A 105 -2.43 -2.49 11.50
CA TYR A 105 -1.39 -2.48 10.47
C TYR A 105 -0.26 -3.46 10.74
N PHE A 106 0.06 -3.79 11.99
CA PHE A 106 0.99 -4.88 12.31
C PHE A 106 0.40 -6.26 12.03
N LEU A 107 -0.91 -6.46 12.24
CA LEU A 107 -1.60 -7.72 11.95
C LEU A 107 -1.84 -7.95 10.46
N LEU A 108 -2.08 -6.88 9.71
CA LEU A 108 -2.45 -6.92 8.29
C LEU A 108 -1.51 -7.80 7.44
N PRO A 109 -0.17 -7.66 7.51
CA PRO A 109 0.74 -8.50 6.73
C PRO A 109 0.59 -9.99 7.03
N LEU A 110 0.36 -10.36 8.30
CA LEU A 110 0.14 -11.76 8.70
C LEU A 110 -1.15 -12.30 8.10
N VAL A 111 -2.23 -11.51 8.12
CA VAL A 111 -3.50 -11.88 7.48
C VAL A 111 -3.32 -12.03 5.97
N MET A 112 -2.52 -11.16 5.33
CA MET A 112 -2.20 -11.29 3.90
C MET A 112 -1.42 -12.57 3.59
N VAL A 113 -0.44 -12.93 4.43
CA VAL A 113 0.26 -14.21 4.31
C VAL A 113 -0.71 -15.39 4.43
N LEU A 114 -1.60 -15.35 5.43
CA LEU A 114 -2.62 -16.38 5.61
C LEU A 114 -3.51 -16.51 4.37
N VAL A 115 -4.01 -15.40 3.83
CA VAL A 115 -4.81 -15.36 2.59
C VAL A 115 -4.00 -15.92 1.41
N GLY A 116 -2.74 -15.53 1.25
CA GLY A 116 -1.85 -16.05 0.21
C GLY A 116 -1.68 -17.56 0.28
N CYS A 117 -1.41 -18.09 1.46
CA CYS A 117 -1.21 -19.52 1.67
C CYS A 117 -2.52 -20.33 1.51
N VAL A 118 -3.62 -19.86 2.08
CA VAL A 118 -4.88 -20.62 2.11
C VAL A 118 -5.64 -20.51 0.79
N LEU A 119 -5.84 -19.29 0.26
CA LEU A 119 -6.67 -19.07 -0.92
C LEU A 119 -5.88 -19.21 -2.22
N TYR A 120 -4.64 -18.72 -2.26
CA TYR A 120 -3.81 -18.81 -3.47
C TYR A 120 -2.87 -20.00 -3.47
N LYS A 121 -2.80 -20.78 -2.36
CA LYS A 121 -1.89 -21.93 -2.20
C LYS A 121 -0.43 -21.57 -2.46
N GLU A 122 -0.05 -20.35 -2.13
CA GLU A 122 1.32 -19.88 -2.25
C GLU A 122 2.21 -20.62 -1.24
N LYS A 123 3.39 -21.05 -1.70
CA LYS A 123 4.37 -21.74 -0.85
C LYS A 123 5.37 -20.73 -0.32
N LEU A 124 5.60 -20.78 0.98
CA LEU A 124 6.59 -19.94 1.65
C LEU A 124 8.00 -20.54 1.44
N SER A 125 8.97 -19.68 1.19
CA SER A 125 10.38 -20.03 1.30
C SER A 125 10.79 -20.14 2.78
N TYR A 126 11.94 -20.74 3.05
CA TYR A 126 12.48 -20.81 4.41
C TYR A 126 12.70 -19.41 5.03
N TRP A 127 13.16 -18.45 4.22
CA TRP A 127 13.34 -17.06 4.64
C TRP A 127 12.01 -16.39 5.02
N GLN A 128 10.96 -16.64 4.22
CA GLN A 128 9.62 -16.13 4.48
C GLN A 128 9.01 -16.78 5.73
N ILE A 129 9.22 -18.07 5.94
CA ILE A 129 8.77 -18.74 7.17
C ILE A 129 9.46 -18.11 8.40
N ALA A 130 10.77 -17.89 8.34
CA ALA A 130 11.50 -17.24 9.42
C ALA A 130 11.00 -15.81 9.68
N ALA A 131 10.73 -15.04 8.61
CA ALA A 131 10.17 -13.71 8.72
C ALA A 131 8.76 -13.71 9.35
N VAL A 132 7.89 -14.65 8.97
CA VAL A 132 6.56 -14.83 9.56
C VAL A 132 6.66 -15.17 11.04
N VAL A 133 7.54 -16.07 11.44
CA VAL A 133 7.74 -16.43 12.85
C VAL A 133 8.17 -15.22 13.68
N LEU A 134 9.13 -14.44 13.18
CA LEU A 134 9.57 -13.21 13.84
C LEU A 134 8.44 -12.18 13.94
N ALA A 135 7.67 -12.00 12.86
CA ALA A 135 6.52 -11.10 12.86
C ALA A 135 5.44 -11.53 13.86
N VAL A 136 5.15 -12.84 13.94
CA VAL A 136 4.20 -13.39 14.93
C VAL A 136 4.68 -13.11 16.35
N ILE A 137 5.98 -13.25 16.64
CA ILE A 137 6.53 -12.94 17.97
C ILE A 137 6.28 -11.46 18.31
N GLY A 138 6.67 -10.53 17.42
CA GLY A 138 6.50 -9.09 17.66
C GLY A 138 5.04 -8.68 17.80
N VAL A 139 4.16 -9.17 16.93
CA VAL A 139 2.73 -8.85 16.97
C VAL A 139 2.04 -9.46 18.19
N SER A 140 2.41 -10.70 18.57
CA SER A 140 1.85 -11.33 19.79
C SER A 140 2.24 -10.55 21.06
N HIS A 141 3.47 -10.05 21.12
CA HIS A 141 3.91 -9.20 22.21
C HIS A 141 3.09 -7.90 22.27
N GLU A 142 2.85 -7.25 21.11
CA GLU A 142 2.05 -6.02 21.06
C GLU A 142 0.60 -6.26 21.50
N ILE A 143 -0.03 -7.35 21.05
CA ILE A 143 -1.37 -7.74 21.51
C ILE A 143 -1.39 -7.95 23.03
N TRP A 144 -0.38 -8.63 23.56
CA TRP A 144 -0.26 -8.86 25.01
C TRP A 144 -0.09 -7.54 25.76
N ARG A 145 0.73 -6.62 25.25
CA ARG A 145 0.97 -5.30 25.84
C ARG A 145 -0.29 -4.44 25.86
N MET A 146 -1.07 -4.45 24.79
CA MET A 146 -2.32 -3.70 24.70
C MET A 146 -3.48 -4.32 25.48
N GLY A 147 -3.41 -5.62 25.78
CA GLY A 147 -4.39 -6.35 26.59
C GLY A 147 -5.74 -6.62 25.93
N GLN A 148 -6.00 -6.05 24.76
CA GLN A 148 -7.26 -6.24 24.02
C GLN A 148 -7.08 -6.02 22.51
N ILE A 149 -7.94 -6.64 21.73
CA ILE A 149 -8.05 -6.37 20.29
C ILE A 149 -9.30 -5.51 20.08
N ALA A 150 -9.09 -4.27 19.71
CA ALA A 150 -10.16 -3.34 19.41
C ALA A 150 -10.78 -3.61 18.02
N TRP A 151 -11.98 -3.10 17.78
CA TRP A 151 -12.65 -3.27 16.48
C TRP A 151 -11.85 -2.61 15.33
N GLU A 152 -11.19 -1.49 15.58
CA GLU A 152 -10.32 -0.80 14.63
C GLU A 152 -9.18 -1.72 14.19
N THR A 153 -8.56 -2.39 15.15
CA THR A 153 -7.49 -3.38 14.92
C THR A 153 -7.97 -4.50 14.00
N ALA A 154 -9.11 -5.12 14.34
CA ALA A 154 -9.68 -6.21 13.55
C ALA A 154 -10.08 -5.74 12.14
N TYR A 155 -10.68 -4.56 12.04
CA TYR A 155 -11.08 -3.98 10.77
C TYR A 155 -9.88 -3.73 9.86
N VAL A 156 -8.84 -3.04 10.34
CA VAL A 156 -7.62 -2.75 9.56
C VAL A 156 -6.96 -4.03 9.11
N ALA A 157 -6.82 -5.01 10.00
CA ALA A 157 -6.16 -6.27 9.69
C ALA A 157 -6.86 -7.09 8.59
N VAL A 158 -8.19 -7.00 8.49
CA VAL A 158 -8.99 -7.86 7.59
C VAL A 158 -9.43 -7.11 6.33
N ALA A 159 -9.78 -5.83 6.41
CA ALA A 159 -10.39 -5.11 5.31
C ALA A 159 -9.45 -4.94 4.10
N TYR A 160 -8.16 -4.64 4.28
CA TYR A 160 -7.21 -4.55 3.18
C TYR A 160 -6.93 -5.90 2.50
N PRO A 161 -6.64 -7.00 3.22
CA PRO A 161 -6.52 -8.31 2.58
C PRO A 161 -7.77 -8.71 1.79
N LEU A 162 -8.97 -8.45 2.34
CA LEU A 162 -10.23 -8.69 1.65
C LEU A 162 -10.38 -7.81 0.40
N TYR A 163 -10.04 -6.53 0.50
CA TYR A 163 -10.03 -5.60 -0.62
C TYR A 163 -9.14 -6.11 -1.77
N PHE A 164 -7.88 -6.45 -1.51
CA PHE A 164 -6.96 -6.94 -2.53
C PHE A 164 -7.39 -8.30 -3.10
N PHE A 165 -7.95 -9.17 -2.26
CA PHE A 165 -8.52 -10.43 -2.71
C PHE A 165 -9.68 -10.21 -3.69
N LEU A 166 -10.67 -9.39 -3.33
CA LEU A 166 -11.82 -9.08 -4.18
C LEU A 166 -11.37 -8.47 -5.52
N ARG A 167 -10.43 -7.55 -5.49
CA ARG A 167 -9.90 -6.94 -6.72
C ARG A 167 -9.28 -7.95 -7.67
N ARG A 168 -8.55 -8.95 -7.16
CA ARG A 168 -8.01 -10.03 -7.98
C ARG A 168 -9.12 -10.93 -8.53
N VAL A 169 -10.10 -11.30 -7.71
CA VAL A 169 -11.24 -12.13 -8.12
C VAL A 169 -12.03 -11.46 -9.25
N PHE A 170 -12.31 -10.16 -9.11
CA PHE A 170 -13.09 -9.40 -10.10
C PHE A 170 -12.25 -8.80 -11.23
N LYS A 171 -10.95 -9.07 -11.26
CA LYS A 171 -10.00 -8.55 -12.27
C LYS A 171 -10.06 -7.03 -12.38
N THR A 172 -10.08 -6.35 -11.24
CA THR A 172 -10.01 -4.90 -11.09
C THR A 172 -8.70 -4.46 -10.40
N ASP A 173 -7.74 -5.37 -10.28
CA ASP A 173 -6.44 -5.20 -9.62
C ASP A 173 -5.44 -4.35 -10.44
N HIS A 174 -5.93 -3.28 -11.05
CA HIS A 174 -5.18 -2.30 -11.83
C HIS A 174 -5.62 -0.88 -11.49
N LEU A 175 -4.89 0.13 -11.95
CA LEU A 175 -5.18 1.54 -11.61
C LEU A 175 -6.60 1.98 -12.00
N GLY A 176 -7.17 1.44 -13.08
CA GLY A 176 -8.57 1.73 -13.43
C GLY A 176 -9.58 1.30 -12.37
N GLY A 177 -9.34 0.16 -11.69
CA GLY A 177 -10.17 -0.24 -10.54
C GLY A 177 -9.99 0.70 -9.35
N PHE A 178 -8.76 1.10 -9.04
CA PHE A 178 -8.49 2.06 -7.97
C PHE A 178 -9.08 3.44 -8.29
N TRP A 179 -9.05 3.86 -9.55
CA TRP A 179 -9.72 5.08 -10.00
C TRP A 179 -11.23 5.05 -9.70
N TRP A 180 -11.88 3.93 -9.98
CA TRP A 180 -13.31 3.76 -9.66
C TRP A 180 -13.58 3.70 -8.17
N ASP A 181 -12.69 3.09 -7.36
CA ASP A 181 -12.81 3.10 -5.91
C ASP A 181 -12.80 4.55 -5.36
N LEU A 182 -11.90 5.41 -5.87
CA LEU A 182 -11.88 6.82 -5.50
C LEU A 182 -13.09 7.58 -6.04
N ALA A 183 -13.46 7.36 -7.31
CA ALA A 183 -14.58 8.05 -7.94
C ALA A 183 -15.91 7.81 -7.21
N CYS A 184 -16.12 6.59 -6.71
CA CYS A 184 -17.32 6.25 -5.94
C CYS A 184 -17.42 7.03 -4.61
N VAL A 185 -16.31 7.46 -4.03
CA VAL A 185 -16.31 8.19 -2.75
C VAL A 185 -16.33 9.71 -2.94
N ILE A 186 -16.10 10.20 -4.17
CA ILE A 186 -16.12 11.67 -4.45
C ILE A 186 -17.38 12.37 -3.95
N PRO A 187 -18.62 11.85 -4.14
CA PRO A 187 -19.81 12.51 -3.61
C PRO A 187 -19.74 12.68 -2.09
N VAL A 188 -19.24 11.67 -1.36
CA VAL A 188 -19.06 11.73 0.10
C VAL A 188 -17.97 12.74 0.46
N ALA A 189 -16.87 12.76 -0.27
CA ALA A 189 -15.79 13.72 -0.04
C ALA A 189 -16.24 15.17 -0.27
N ILE A 190 -17.04 15.43 -1.31
CA ILE A 190 -17.64 16.76 -1.55
C ILE A 190 -18.57 17.12 -0.39
N TYR A 191 -19.42 16.20 0.05
CA TYR A 191 -20.32 16.44 1.18
C TYR A 191 -19.53 16.81 2.45
N LEU A 192 -18.50 16.05 2.79
CA LEU A 192 -17.66 16.33 3.96
C LEU A 192 -16.96 17.69 3.81
N ALA A 193 -16.37 17.99 2.66
CA ALA A 193 -15.65 19.23 2.44
C ALA A 193 -16.55 20.48 2.45
N ALA A 194 -17.74 20.38 1.85
CA ALA A 194 -18.58 21.55 1.61
C ALA A 194 -19.64 21.78 2.71
N PHE A 195 -20.22 20.71 3.25
CA PHE A 195 -21.41 20.82 4.08
C PHE A 195 -21.19 20.40 5.53
N HIS A 196 -20.33 19.42 5.78
CA HIS A 196 -20.14 18.91 7.14
C HIS A 196 -19.11 19.74 7.93
N SER A 197 -17.99 20.08 7.32
CA SER A 197 -16.85 20.64 8.03
C SER A 197 -16.46 22.08 7.64
N ASN A 198 -17.18 22.70 6.68
CA ASN A 198 -16.91 24.05 6.17
C ASN A 198 -15.43 24.31 5.81
N SER A 199 -14.75 23.27 5.28
CA SER A 199 -13.30 23.29 5.01
C SER A 199 -12.89 24.35 3.98
N PHE A 200 -13.80 24.79 3.11
CA PHE A 200 -13.55 25.89 2.17
C PHE A 200 -13.26 27.20 2.90
N ALA A 201 -13.97 27.49 4.00
CA ALA A 201 -13.71 28.68 4.81
C ALA A 201 -12.34 28.59 5.51
N VAL A 202 -11.96 27.40 5.99
CA VAL A 202 -10.62 27.16 6.56
C VAL A 202 -9.54 27.43 5.53
N ILE A 203 -9.66 26.88 4.32
CA ILE A 203 -8.69 27.10 3.25
C ILE A 203 -8.65 28.58 2.82
N ALA A 204 -9.79 29.25 2.75
CA ALA A 204 -9.84 30.67 2.42
C ALA A 204 -9.11 31.53 3.47
N HIS A 205 -9.20 31.15 4.75
CA HIS A 205 -8.50 31.83 5.84
C HIS A 205 -6.98 31.51 5.87
N PHE A 206 -6.58 30.32 5.41
CA PHE A 206 -5.20 29.86 5.37
C PHE A 206 -4.77 29.47 3.94
N PRO A 207 -4.44 30.42 3.05
CA PRO A 207 -4.19 30.15 1.62
C PRO A 207 -3.06 29.16 1.33
N HIS A 208 -2.10 29.00 2.26
CA HIS A 208 -1.02 28.00 2.12
C HIS A 208 -1.54 26.56 2.06
N LEU A 209 -2.73 26.29 2.62
CA LEU A 209 -3.37 24.98 2.57
C LEU A 209 -3.70 24.53 1.14
N ILE A 210 -3.87 25.45 0.19
CA ILE A 210 -4.09 25.09 -1.23
C ILE A 210 -2.89 24.27 -1.73
N TRP A 211 -1.68 24.76 -1.49
CA TRP A 211 -0.47 24.03 -1.87
C TRP A 211 -0.28 22.74 -1.10
N ALA A 212 -0.62 22.75 0.20
CA ALA A 212 -0.59 21.56 1.02
C ALA A 212 -1.57 20.48 0.53
N VAL A 213 -2.79 20.85 0.11
CA VAL A 213 -3.77 19.92 -0.47
C VAL A 213 -3.30 19.39 -1.84
N ILE A 214 -2.70 20.23 -2.68
CA ILE A 214 -2.12 19.78 -3.96
C ILE A 214 -1.02 18.76 -3.71
N GLY A 215 -0.09 19.05 -2.79
CA GLY A 215 0.97 18.12 -2.42
C GLY A 215 0.44 16.81 -1.81
N LEU A 216 -0.61 16.89 -0.97
CA LEU A 216 -1.29 15.72 -0.42
C LEU A 216 -1.84 14.80 -1.52
N GLY A 217 -2.48 15.38 -2.54
CA GLY A 217 -3.00 14.64 -3.69
C GLY A 217 -1.91 13.96 -4.50
N PHE A 218 -0.82 14.69 -4.77
CA PHE A 218 0.34 14.14 -5.48
C PHE A 218 0.99 12.98 -4.72
N LEU A 219 1.33 13.18 -3.45
CA LEU A 219 1.94 12.15 -2.59
C LEU A 219 1.00 10.95 -2.42
N SER A 220 -0.30 11.19 -2.23
CA SER A 220 -1.28 10.10 -2.12
C SER A 220 -1.40 9.31 -3.42
N CYS A 221 -1.40 9.97 -4.58
CA CYS A 221 -1.41 9.31 -5.88
C CYS A 221 -0.15 8.46 -6.07
N LEU A 222 1.02 9.00 -5.73
CA LEU A 222 2.30 8.28 -5.83
C LEU A 222 2.34 7.06 -4.90
N GLY A 223 2.00 7.23 -3.62
CA GLY A 223 2.02 6.15 -2.62
C GLY A 223 0.98 5.08 -2.91
N LEU A 224 -0.30 5.47 -2.99
CA LEU A 224 -1.40 4.53 -3.22
C LEU A 224 -1.33 3.89 -4.61
N GLY A 225 -0.99 4.66 -5.65
CA GLY A 225 -0.82 4.15 -7.00
C GLY A 225 0.29 3.09 -7.06
N SER A 226 1.43 3.37 -6.43
CA SER A 226 2.54 2.42 -6.33
C SER A 226 2.15 1.17 -5.54
N TYR A 227 1.43 1.31 -4.42
CA TYR A 227 0.94 0.21 -3.60
C TYR A 227 -0.03 -0.69 -4.37
N MET A 228 -0.98 -0.09 -5.11
CA MET A 228 -1.92 -0.82 -5.96
C MET A 228 -1.23 -1.59 -7.09
N LEU A 229 -0.23 -0.98 -7.72
CA LEU A 229 0.55 -1.66 -8.74
C LEU A 229 1.44 -2.76 -8.14
N ALA A 230 2.03 -2.55 -6.96
CA ALA A 230 2.82 -3.57 -6.27
C ALA A 230 1.98 -4.81 -5.98
N SER A 231 0.75 -4.65 -5.49
CA SER A 231 -0.17 -5.77 -5.20
C SER A 231 -0.48 -6.63 -6.42
N ARG A 232 -0.41 -6.05 -7.62
CA ARG A 232 -0.63 -6.77 -8.89
C ARG A 232 0.60 -7.56 -9.34
N TYR A 233 1.81 -7.00 -9.12
CA TYR A 233 3.05 -7.59 -9.60
C TYR A 233 3.66 -8.60 -8.65
N LEU A 234 3.19 -8.65 -7.40
CA LEU A 234 3.72 -9.53 -6.37
C LEU A 234 2.72 -10.65 -6.00
N PRO A 235 3.22 -11.85 -5.66
CA PRO A 235 2.45 -12.83 -4.90
C PRO A 235 1.90 -12.20 -3.62
N PHE A 236 0.76 -12.70 -3.14
CA PHE A 236 0.04 -12.10 -2.02
C PHE A 236 0.86 -12.14 -0.72
N VAL A 237 1.58 -13.24 -0.51
CA VAL A 237 2.51 -13.43 0.62
C VAL A 237 3.62 -12.38 0.60
N ILE A 238 4.32 -12.22 -0.53
CA ILE A 238 5.45 -11.27 -0.64
C ILE A 238 4.94 -9.84 -0.50
N PHE A 239 3.80 -9.51 -1.10
CA PHE A 239 3.19 -8.18 -0.97
C PHE A 239 2.85 -7.89 0.49
N GLY A 240 2.21 -8.84 1.19
CA GLY A 240 1.91 -8.71 2.61
C GLY A 240 3.17 -8.51 3.46
N LEU A 241 4.17 -9.36 3.30
CA LEU A 241 5.40 -9.26 4.08
C LEU A 241 6.17 -7.95 3.83
N LEU A 242 6.21 -7.44 2.60
CA LEU A 242 6.83 -6.15 2.28
C LEU A 242 6.05 -4.97 2.89
N SER A 243 4.77 -5.13 3.20
CA SER A 243 3.98 -4.09 3.88
C SER A 243 4.48 -3.82 5.31
N TYR A 244 5.28 -4.72 5.92
CA TYR A 244 5.96 -4.42 7.18
C TYR A 244 7.01 -3.29 7.07
N LEU A 245 7.46 -2.95 5.86
CA LEU A 245 8.37 -1.83 5.68
C LEU A 245 7.74 -0.50 6.10
N GLU A 246 6.43 -0.35 5.92
CA GLU A 246 5.71 0.87 6.28
C GLU A 246 5.80 1.15 7.79
N PRO A 247 5.36 0.27 8.72
CA PRO A 247 5.46 0.53 10.15
C PRO A 247 6.92 0.67 10.63
N VAL A 248 7.88 0.00 9.98
CA VAL A 248 9.31 0.20 10.28
C VAL A 248 9.75 1.63 9.97
N LEU A 249 9.38 2.13 8.80
CA LEU A 249 9.70 3.52 8.39
C LEU A 249 8.97 4.55 9.24
N LEU A 250 7.71 4.29 9.62
CA LEU A 250 6.95 5.17 10.53
C LEU A 250 7.60 5.23 11.92
N ALA A 251 8.01 4.10 12.49
CA ALA A 251 8.73 4.07 13.77
C ALA A 251 10.06 4.83 13.69
N PHE A 252 10.80 4.67 12.60
CA PHE A 252 12.03 5.44 12.37
C PHE A 252 11.74 6.95 12.25
N ALA A 253 10.68 7.31 11.55
CA ALA A 253 10.25 8.69 11.38
C ALA A 253 9.87 9.33 12.75
N SER A 254 9.10 8.61 13.58
CA SER A 254 8.76 9.06 14.94
C SER A 254 10.01 9.29 15.80
N MET A 255 11.01 8.40 15.71
CA MET A 255 12.29 8.58 16.42
C MET A 255 13.03 9.85 15.97
N VAL A 256 13.04 10.16 14.67
CA VAL A 256 13.64 11.40 14.14
C VAL A 256 12.90 12.64 14.64
N LEU A 257 11.59 12.56 14.86
CA LEU A 257 10.78 13.63 15.47
C LEU A 257 10.99 13.77 16.99
N GLY A 258 11.84 12.94 17.60
CA GLY A 258 12.19 12.98 19.02
C GLY A 258 11.33 12.09 19.91
N GLU A 259 10.42 11.30 19.33
CA GLU A 259 9.72 10.26 20.06
C GLU A 259 10.71 9.14 20.42
N ARG A 260 10.54 8.55 21.60
CA ARG A 260 11.38 7.45 22.05
C ARG A 260 10.57 6.17 22.11
N ILE A 261 11.10 5.12 21.48
CA ILE A 261 10.55 3.77 21.66
C ILE A 261 10.77 3.40 23.14
N SER A 262 9.68 3.08 23.83
CA SER A 262 9.75 2.65 25.22
C SER A 262 10.47 1.29 25.34
N ALA A 263 11.00 1.00 26.53
CA ALA A 263 11.70 -0.28 26.75
C ALA A 263 10.83 -1.50 26.43
N ASP A 264 9.52 -1.38 26.66
CA ASP A 264 8.54 -2.44 26.46
C ASP A 264 8.23 -2.66 24.95
N GLU A 265 8.39 -1.64 24.13
CA GLU A 265 8.08 -1.72 22.68
C GLU A 265 9.19 -2.39 21.85
N TRP A 266 10.42 -2.45 22.38
CA TRP A 266 11.54 -3.07 21.67
C TRP A 266 11.27 -4.54 21.30
N LEU A 267 10.55 -5.26 22.14
CA LEU A 267 10.20 -6.66 21.89
C LEU A 267 9.18 -6.82 20.75
N THR A 268 8.45 -5.77 20.41
CA THR A 268 7.58 -5.69 19.23
C THR A 268 8.40 -5.31 17.98
N TYR A 269 9.17 -4.22 18.04
CA TYR A 269 9.83 -3.66 16.87
C TYR A 269 11.03 -4.47 16.37
N VAL A 270 11.88 -4.98 17.28
CA VAL A 270 13.09 -5.72 16.88
C VAL A 270 12.78 -6.96 16.06
N PRO A 271 11.87 -7.86 16.45
CA PRO A 271 11.53 -9.02 15.63
C PRO A 271 10.94 -8.61 14.27
N ILE A 272 10.12 -7.57 14.20
CA ILE A 272 9.55 -7.08 12.94
C ILE A 272 10.64 -6.51 12.02
N TRP A 273 11.59 -5.74 12.57
CA TRP A 273 12.72 -5.21 11.80
C TRP A 273 13.61 -6.34 11.27
N LEU A 274 13.86 -7.38 12.08
CA LEU A 274 14.58 -8.57 11.63
C LEU A 274 13.81 -9.32 10.54
N ALA A 275 12.50 -9.43 10.65
CA ALA A 275 11.66 -10.03 9.61
C ALA A 275 11.80 -9.29 8.27
N VAL A 276 11.71 -7.95 8.30
CA VAL A 276 11.91 -7.11 7.10
C VAL A 276 13.32 -7.28 6.54
N LEU A 277 14.34 -7.30 7.40
CA LEU A 277 15.73 -7.52 6.96
C LEU A 277 15.91 -8.85 6.25
N LEU A 278 15.33 -9.94 6.77
CA LEU A 278 15.38 -11.27 6.12
C LEU A 278 14.76 -11.25 4.73
N LEU A 279 13.62 -10.55 4.56
CA LEU A 279 12.95 -10.43 3.26
C LEU A 279 13.75 -9.60 2.26
N VAL A 280 14.38 -8.52 2.72
CA VAL A 280 15.28 -7.71 1.89
C VAL A 280 16.50 -8.52 1.45
N LEU A 281 17.06 -9.32 2.34
CA LEU A 281 18.18 -10.22 2.03
C LEU A 281 17.76 -11.28 1.00
N GLU A 282 16.62 -11.96 1.20
CA GLU A 282 16.09 -12.93 0.23
C GLU A 282 15.88 -12.29 -1.14
N GLY A 283 15.20 -11.13 -1.19
CA GLY A 283 14.97 -10.40 -2.43
C GLY A 283 16.26 -10.03 -3.15
N SER A 284 17.27 -9.57 -2.40
CA SER A 284 18.58 -9.20 -2.92
C SER A 284 19.33 -10.41 -3.49
N LEU A 285 19.31 -11.54 -2.79
CA LEU A 285 19.93 -12.78 -3.24
C LEU A 285 19.27 -13.31 -4.52
N HIS A 286 17.94 -13.26 -4.60
CA HIS A 286 17.22 -13.63 -5.81
C HIS A 286 17.58 -12.76 -7.01
N LEU A 287 17.71 -11.44 -6.81
CA LEU A 287 18.11 -10.51 -7.88
C LEU A 287 19.53 -10.80 -8.38
N ILE A 288 20.48 -11.03 -7.47
CA ILE A 288 21.85 -11.39 -7.83
C ILE A 288 21.89 -12.69 -8.63
N GLN A 289 21.12 -13.70 -8.20
CA GLN A 289 21.06 -14.98 -8.91
C GLN A 289 20.42 -14.83 -10.31
N GLN A 290 19.37 -14.04 -10.45
CA GLN A 290 18.77 -13.77 -11.74
C GLN A 290 19.72 -13.04 -12.69
N GLN A 291 20.43 -12.02 -12.21
CA GLN A 291 21.43 -11.31 -13.01
C GLN A 291 22.58 -12.25 -13.45
N ARG A 292 23.07 -13.11 -12.56
CA ARG A 292 24.09 -14.10 -12.90
C ARG A 292 23.60 -15.06 -13.99
N LYS A 293 22.37 -15.57 -13.89
CA LYS A 293 21.78 -16.45 -14.91
C LYS A 293 21.62 -15.74 -16.26
N GLN A 294 21.16 -14.48 -16.27
CA GLN A 294 21.03 -13.70 -17.49
C GLN A 294 22.39 -13.43 -18.15
N ARG A 295 23.42 -13.09 -17.35
CA ARG A 295 24.79 -12.89 -17.88
C ARG A 295 25.37 -14.19 -18.46
N ALA A 296 25.19 -15.32 -17.76
CA ALA A 296 25.63 -16.61 -18.27
C ALA A 296 24.91 -17.01 -19.57
N LEU A 297 23.61 -16.73 -19.68
CA LEU A 297 22.83 -16.98 -20.89
C LEU A 297 23.33 -16.12 -22.05
N ALA A 298 23.56 -14.82 -21.81
CA ALA A 298 24.07 -13.89 -22.83
C ALA A 298 25.47 -14.30 -23.31
N GLN A 299 26.35 -14.75 -22.41
CA GLN A 299 27.68 -15.27 -22.78
C GLN A 299 27.58 -16.54 -23.63
N ASN A 300 26.67 -17.45 -23.28
CA ASN A 300 26.47 -18.67 -24.06
C ASN A 300 25.90 -18.37 -25.45
N VAL A 301 24.99 -17.40 -25.58
CA VAL A 301 24.44 -16.96 -26.88
C VAL A 301 25.55 -16.35 -27.74
N ALA A 302 26.35 -15.43 -27.20
CA ALA A 302 27.47 -14.81 -27.90
C ALA A 302 28.50 -15.86 -28.38
N ALA A 303 28.84 -16.85 -27.54
CA ALA A 303 29.74 -17.93 -27.91
C ALA A 303 29.18 -18.87 -28.99
N LEU A 304 27.84 -19.01 -29.06
CA LEU A 304 27.17 -19.78 -30.11
C LEU A 304 27.15 -19.01 -31.46
N GLU A 305 26.91 -17.71 -31.39
CA GLU A 305 26.95 -16.82 -32.57
C GLU A 305 28.35 -16.81 -33.19
N GLU A 306 29.41 -16.67 -32.41
CA GLU A 306 30.80 -16.72 -32.86
C GLU A 306 31.16 -18.08 -33.51
N ARG A 307 30.65 -19.18 -32.95
CA ARG A 307 30.85 -20.53 -33.54
C ARG A 307 30.07 -20.71 -34.85
N LEU A 308 28.94 -20.05 -35.07
CA LEU A 308 28.16 -20.12 -36.29
C LEU A 308 28.79 -19.26 -37.40
N GLU A 309 29.36 -18.11 -37.05
CA GLU A 309 30.11 -17.26 -37.99
C GLU A 309 31.38 -17.95 -38.49
N ASP A 310 32.10 -18.62 -37.59
CA ASP A 310 33.35 -19.38 -37.96
C ASP A 310 33.07 -20.61 -38.86
N LYS A 311 31.84 -21.13 -38.84
CA LYS A 311 31.41 -22.26 -39.69
C LYS A 311 30.74 -21.84 -40.97
N SER A 312 30.55 -20.56 -41.25
CA SER A 312 29.99 -20.09 -42.50
C SER A 312 31.06 -20.18 -43.62
N PRO A 313 30.89 -21.01 -44.65
CA PRO A 313 31.88 -21.13 -45.71
C PRO A 313 31.94 -19.83 -46.51
N LYS A 314 33.18 -19.33 -46.75
CA LYS A 314 33.47 -18.21 -47.64
C LYS A 314 33.19 -18.59 -49.07
#